data_a9af1a86fa27ae0bcb986d2ac0dd63c3
#
_entry.id   a9af1a86fa27ae0bcb986d2ac0dd63c3
#
_cell.length_a   1.000
_cell.length_b   1.000
_cell.length_c   1.000
_cell.angle_alpha   90.00
_cell.angle_beta   90.00
_cell.angle_gamma   90.00
#
_symmetry.space_group_name_H-M   'P 1'
#
loop_
_entity.id
_entity.type
_entity.pdbx_description
1 polymer ?
#
loop_
_entity_poly.entity_id
_entity_poly.type
_entity_poly.pdbx_seq_one_letter_code
_entity_poly.pdbx_strand_id
1 'polypeptide(L)'
;MNSQETQGKTQSFSFDVNLNDHKGTIIKVIGVGGAGNNAVDHMIRTNVQGVEFINANTDAQSLTRSLAPTKITLGKTGLGAGSKPEAGRLAAEDSKEQIIEAIKGCHLLFVTCGMGGGTGTGAAPVIARIAKEMGILVVGVVTKPFWFENRMKSAEAGVDELNKNVDSLIVVLNDKLIEVYGDDATVDECFGYADSILNNAVSGISEIINVPGLVNVDFEDVRTAMGEMGRAMMGSAEASGLDRAKVAAEKAASSPLLEGIKLSTAKCLIVNITAGRNLKMSEVRDAIQALQSFASPEAFIKYGTVFDDTMQDSIRITVIATGLNKVNNGSRDDSMNLHSGAFGRGHFSHNDSGFPQQQRVPAQEVATGTHGLNIPMVNTTQQRVEPTVNTFNNQPAKPTAPTETKRSTPLYDIPAFLRRQ
;
A
#
# COMPACT_ATOMS: atom_id res chain seq x y z
N MET A 1 46.80 34.25 66.66
CA MET A 1 45.71 33.25 66.41
C MET A 1 45.22 33.51 65.03
N ASN A 2 45.74 32.75 64.07
CA ASN A 2 45.37 32.85 62.65
C ASN A 2 44.33 31.80 62.32
N SER A 3 43.13 32.24 61.99
CA SER A 3 42.07 31.39 61.49
C SER A 3 42.20 31.33 59.92
N GLN A 4 42.66 30.24 59.40
CA GLN A 4 42.62 29.97 57.93
C GLN A 4 41.26 29.41 57.56
N GLU A 5 40.51 30.19 56.80
CA GLU A 5 39.32 29.75 56.12
C GLU A 5 39.68 28.86 54.88
N THR A 6 39.29 27.62 54.92
CA THR A 6 39.44 26.66 53.76
C THR A 6 38.26 26.88 52.85
N GLN A 7 38.47 27.58 51.74
CA GLN A 7 37.47 27.65 50.62
C GLN A 7 37.46 26.34 49.88
N GLY A 8 36.41 25.57 50.08
CA GLY A 8 36.10 24.37 49.28
C GLY A 8 35.70 24.79 47.86
N LYS A 9 36.51 24.44 46.85
CA LYS A 9 36.15 24.54 45.43
C LYS A 9 35.17 23.46 45.08
N THR A 10 33.89 23.82 44.94
CA THR A 10 32.88 22.98 44.32
C THR A 10 33.17 22.95 42.83
N GLN A 11 33.70 21.84 42.29
CA GLN A 11 33.77 21.61 40.86
C GLN A 11 32.36 21.20 40.38
N SER A 12 31.67 22.12 39.69
CA SER A 12 30.45 21.81 38.93
C SER A 12 30.86 21.08 37.65
N PHE A 13 30.57 19.81 37.60
CA PHE A 13 30.62 19.05 36.34
C PHE A 13 29.40 19.46 35.50
N SER A 14 29.58 20.32 34.52
CA SER A 14 28.61 20.56 33.47
C SER A 14 28.79 19.46 32.41
N PHE A 15 27.87 18.54 32.35
CA PHE A 15 27.74 17.67 31.19
C PHE A 15 27.07 18.51 30.09
N ASP A 16 27.84 19.01 29.15
CA ASP A 16 27.32 19.50 27.88
C ASP A 16 26.84 18.30 27.07
N VAL A 17 25.61 17.90 27.31
CA VAL A 17 24.89 17.00 26.36
C VAL A 17 24.58 17.86 25.15
N ASN A 18 25.26 17.64 24.04
CA ASN A 18 24.92 18.23 22.75
C ASN A 18 23.54 17.73 22.33
N LEU A 19 22.48 18.37 22.78
CA LEU A 19 21.08 18.10 22.43
C LEU A 19 20.78 18.37 20.95
N ASN A 20 21.73 18.92 20.21
CA ASN A 20 21.54 19.28 18.79
C ASN A 20 21.76 18.11 17.80
N ASP A 21 22.23 16.95 18.25
CA ASP A 21 22.48 15.79 17.36
C ASP A 21 21.36 14.71 17.40
N HIS A 22 20.35 14.87 18.24
CA HIS A 22 19.20 13.96 18.21
C HIS A 22 18.18 14.43 17.15
N LYS A 23 18.55 14.31 15.89
CA LYS A 23 17.56 14.20 14.81
C LYS A 23 16.74 12.96 15.12
N GLY A 24 15.41 13.14 15.33
CA GLY A 24 14.49 12.03 15.54
C GLY A 24 14.61 10.95 14.45
N THR A 25 13.83 9.92 14.51
CA THR A 25 13.86 8.85 13.50
C THR A 25 13.59 9.42 12.09
N ILE A 26 14.54 9.27 11.17
CA ILE A 26 14.37 9.72 9.79
C ILE A 26 13.61 8.65 9.02
N ILE A 27 12.38 8.97 8.66
CA ILE A 27 11.48 8.11 7.89
C ILE A 27 11.33 8.71 6.50
N LYS A 28 11.54 7.90 5.46
CA LYS A 28 11.31 8.31 4.07
C LYS A 28 10.26 7.43 3.41
N VAL A 29 9.51 8.04 2.49
CA VAL A 29 8.52 7.34 1.65
C VAL A 29 8.96 7.52 0.20
N ILE A 30 9.19 6.41 -0.50
CA ILE A 30 9.49 6.41 -1.92
C ILE A 30 8.34 5.84 -2.72
N GLY A 31 7.72 6.67 -3.55
CA GLY A 31 6.70 6.28 -4.52
C GLY A 31 7.35 5.84 -5.83
N VAL A 32 7.06 4.62 -6.29
CA VAL A 32 7.71 4.02 -7.46
C VAL A 32 6.70 3.78 -8.58
N GLY A 33 6.93 4.43 -9.72
CA GLY A 33 6.05 4.39 -10.89
C GLY A 33 4.78 5.22 -10.70
N GLY A 34 3.86 5.17 -11.66
CA GLY A 34 2.69 6.06 -11.67
C GLY A 34 1.83 5.97 -10.41
N ALA A 35 1.37 4.77 -10.05
CA ALA A 35 0.54 4.59 -8.86
C ALA A 35 1.27 4.96 -7.56
N GLY A 36 2.55 4.60 -7.40
CA GLY A 36 3.34 5.00 -6.24
C GLY A 36 3.51 6.52 -6.15
N ASN A 37 3.74 7.18 -7.30
CA ASN A 37 3.83 8.65 -7.33
C ASN A 37 2.49 9.32 -6.94
N ASN A 38 1.35 8.78 -7.39
CA ASN A 38 0.03 9.30 -7.02
C ASN A 38 -0.22 9.15 -5.51
N ALA A 39 0.12 7.99 -4.94
CA ALA A 39 0.00 7.74 -3.51
C ALA A 39 0.85 8.73 -2.67
N VAL A 40 2.10 8.98 -3.08
CA VAL A 40 2.95 9.99 -2.41
C VAL A 40 2.38 11.40 -2.57
N ASP A 41 1.92 11.76 -3.76
CA ASP A 41 1.29 13.07 -4.00
C ASP A 41 0.00 13.23 -3.18
N HIS A 42 -0.75 12.13 -2.95
CA HIS A 42 -1.90 12.11 -2.05
C HIS A 42 -1.47 12.34 -0.59
N MET A 43 -0.43 11.64 -0.11
CA MET A 43 0.12 11.83 1.24
C MET A 43 0.58 13.27 1.49
N ILE A 44 1.18 13.91 0.48
CA ILE A 44 1.60 15.33 0.57
C ILE A 44 0.37 16.24 0.67
N ARG A 45 -0.68 16.01 -0.15
CA ARG A 45 -1.93 16.82 -0.09
C ARG A 45 -2.66 16.67 1.24
N THR A 46 -2.64 15.48 1.82
CA THR A 46 -3.24 15.18 3.13
C THR A 46 -2.33 15.54 4.30
N ASN A 47 -1.14 16.14 4.00
CA ASN A 47 -0.22 16.66 5.00
C ASN A 47 0.27 15.62 6.01
N VAL A 48 0.64 14.42 5.55
CA VAL A 48 1.24 13.39 6.42
C VAL A 48 2.52 13.92 7.03
N GLN A 49 2.61 13.83 8.35
CA GLN A 49 3.71 14.41 9.13
C GLN A 49 4.82 13.38 9.43
N GLY A 50 6.00 13.87 9.74
CA GLY A 50 7.12 13.06 10.25
C GLY A 50 7.83 12.20 9.20
N VAL A 51 7.61 12.47 7.89
CA VAL A 51 8.21 11.74 6.77
C VAL A 51 8.79 12.66 5.70
N GLU A 52 9.81 12.16 5.00
CA GLU A 52 10.35 12.80 3.79
C GLU A 52 9.88 12.04 2.55
N PHE A 53 9.47 12.78 1.50
CA PHE A 53 8.87 12.19 0.30
C PHE A 53 9.81 12.18 -0.90
N ILE A 54 9.84 11.03 -1.59
CA ILE A 54 10.62 10.79 -2.79
C ILE A 54 9.70 10.18 -3.84
N ASN A 55 9.75 10.66 -5.09
CA ASN A 55 9.10 9.99 -6.23
C ASN A 55 10.15 9.51 -7.23
N ALA A 56 10.05 8.23 -7.60
CA ALA A 56 10.91 7.57 -8.57
C ALA A 56 10.08 7.02 -9.74
N ASN A 57 10.44 7.36 -10.96
CA ASN A 57 9.73 6.89 -12.13
C ASN A 57 10.65 6.80 -13.37
N THR A 58 10.32 5.89 -14.27
CA THR A 58 10.93 5.81 -15.61
C THR A 58 10.33 6.81 -16.60
N ASP A 59 9.18 7.43 -16.24
CA ASP A 59 8.51 8.47 -17.00
C ASP A 59 8.82 9.84 -16.42
N ALA A 60 9.68 10.61 -17.11
CA ALA A 60 10.08 11.95 -16.71
C ALA A 60 8.91 12.96 -16.73
N GLN A 61 7.94 12.77 -17.63
CA GLN A 61 6.77 13.64 -17.72
C GLN A 61 5.86 13.48 -16.48
N SER A 62 5.70 12.26 -15.99
CA SER A 62 4.98 11.99 -14.73
C SER A 62 5.66 12.67 -13.55
N LEU A 63 6.99 12.61 -13.44
CA LEU A 63 7.76 13.26 -12.39
C LEU A 63 7.67 14.79 -12.40
N THR A 64 7.51 15.41 -13.58
CA THR A 64 7.34 16.86 -13.70
C THR A 64 6.09 17.33 -12.94
N ARG A 65 5.02 16.53 -12.95
CA ARG A 65 3.74 16.84 -12.27
C ARG A 65 3.70 16.48 -10.80
N SER A 66 4.64 15.67 -10.34
CA SER A 66 4.71 15.21 -8.95
C SER A 66 4.94 16.36 -7.97
N LEU A 67 4.34 16.23 -6.78
CA LEU A 67 4.49 17.15 -5.65
C LEU A 67 5.69 16.82 -4.75
N ALA A 68 6.29 15.62 -4.90
CA ALA A 68 7.41 15.21 -4.06
C ALA A 68 8.60 16.17 -4.21
N PRO A 69 9.24 16.58 -3.10
CA PRO A 69 10.41 17.46 -3.11
C PRO A 69 11.62 16.78 -3.75
N THR A 70 11.78 15.46 -3.56
CA THR A 70 12.85 14.67 -4.17
C THR A 70 12.29 13.82 -5.30
N LYS A 71 12.90 13.89 -6.47
CA LYS A 71 12.46 13.18 -7.68
C LYS A 71 13.63 12.45 -8.32
N ILE A 72 13.43 11.17 -8.65
CA ILE A 72 14.45 10.32 -9.28
C ILE A 72 13.92 9.84 -10.64
N THR A 73 14.55 10.25 -11.72
CA THR A 73 14.28 9.66 -13.03
C THR A 73 15.06 8.36 -13.17
N LEU A 74 14.33 7.23 -13.18
CA LEU A 74 14.95 5.91 -13.31
C LEU A 74 15.33 5.62 -14.77
N GLY A 75 16.57 5.23 -14.98
CA GLY A 75 17.14 4.98 -16.30
C GLY A 75 17.43 6.27 -17.07
N LYS A 76 17.75 6.14 -18.35
CA LYS A 76 18.29 7.24 -19.17
C LYS A 76 17.28 7.87 -20.13
N THR A 77 16.19 7.17 -20.45
CA THR A 77 15.30 7.56 -21.56
C THR A 77 14.19 8.50 -21.15
N GLY A 78 13.66 8.40 -19.93
CA GLY A 78 12.51 9.18 -19.45
C GLY A 78 11.18 8.85 -20.14
N LEU A 79 11.10 7.78 -20.94
CA LEU A 79 9.95 7.42 -21.78
C LEU A 79 9.04 6.35 -21.16
N GLY A 80 9.30 5.96 -19.92
CA GLY A 80 8.56 4.90 -19.23
C GLY A 80 9.11 3.50 -19.48
N ALA A 81 8.55 2.50 -18.77
CA ALA A 81 8.96 1.09 -18.85
C ALA A 81 8.12 0.25 -19.84
N GLY A 82 7.11 0.83 -20.51
CA GLY A 82 6.25 0.15 -21.48
C GLY A 82 5.54 -1.08 -20.92
N SER A 83 5.08 -1.04 -19.67
CA SER A 83 4.43 -2.15 -18.94
C SER A 83 5.31 -3.41 -18.80
N LYS A 84 6.62 -3.30 -18.97
CA LYS A 84 7.59 -4.41 -18.85
C LYS A 84 8.35 -4.29 -17.51
N PRO A 85 8.13 -5.20 -16.54
CA PRO A 85 8.82 -5.15 -15.24
C PRO A 85 10.35 -5.21 -15.39
N GLU A 86 10.87 -5.98 -16.34
CA GLU A 86 12.30 -6.07 -16.60
C GLU A 86 12.92 -4.72 -17.00
N ALA A 87 12.20 -3.91 -17.80
CA ALA A 87 12.66 -2.57 -18.13
C ALA A 87 12.70 -1.65 -16.89
N GLY A 88 11.71 -1.77 -16.01
CA GLY A 88 11.70 -1.06 -14.73
C GLY A 88 12.85 -1.48 -13.82
N ARG A 89 13.13 -2.78 -13.74
CA ARG A 89 14.25 -3.34 -12.99
C ARG A 89 15.60 -2.78 -13.46
N LEU A 90 15.87 -2.88 -14.77
CA LEU A 90 17.11 -2.37 -15.35
C LEU A 90 17.27 -0.86 -15.15
N ALA A 91 16.18 -0.09 -15.30
CA ALA A 91 16.19 1.34 -15.06
C ALA A 91 16.55 1.71 -13.61
N ALA A 92 16.08 0.93 -12.62
CA ALA A 92 16.45 1.12 -11.22
C ALA A 92 17.92 0.74 -10.96
N GLU A 93 18.41 -0.34 -11.55
CA GLU A 93 19.85 -0.72 -11.45
C GLU A 93 20.75 0.36 -12.04
N ASP A 94 20.40 0.93 -13.22
CA ASP A 94 21.12 2.04 -13.85
C ASP A 94 21.14 3.32 -12.99
N SER A 95 20.18 3.47 -12.10
CA SER A 95 20.01 4.64 -11.22
C SER A 95 20.43 4.37 -9.77
N LYS A 96 21.17 3.29 -9.50
CA LYS A 96 21.53 2.85 -8.16
C LYS A 96 22.16 3.96 -7.30
N GLU A 97 23.08 4.73 -7.84
CA GLU A 97 23.78 5.81 -7.12
C GLU A 97 22.81 6.93 -6.69
N GLN A 98 21.87 7.31 -7.57
CA GLN A 98 20.85 8.32 -7.25
C GLN A 98 19.90 7.84 -6.16
N ILE A 99 19.53 6.55 -6.20
CA ILE A 99 18.67 5.93 -5.18
C ILE A 99 19.40 5.95 -3.83
N ILE A 100 20.67 5.51 -3.77
CA ILE A 100 21.49 5.50 -2.55
C ILE A 100 21.56 6.90 -1.94
N GLU A 101 21.85 7.92 -2.73
CA GLU A 101 21.97 9.29 -2.21
C GLU A 101 20.62 9.82 -1.70
N ALA A 102 19.52 9.50 -2.37
CA ALA A 102 18.19 9.93 -1.95
C ALA A 102 17.71 9.30 -0.63
N ILE A 103 18.09 8.03 -0.37
CA ILE A 103 17.68 7.31 0.84
C ILE A 103 18.72 7.36 1.96
N LYS A 104 19.85 8.01 1.75
CA LYS A 104 20.93 8.12 2.71
C LYS A 104 20.48 8.71 4.06
N GLY A 105 20.96 8.13 5.15
CA GLY A 105 20.61 8.54 6.51
C GLY A 105 19.19 8.18 6.96
N CYS A 106 18.43 7.45 6.15
CA CYS A 106 17.12 6.96 6.48
C CYS A 106 17.20 5.79 7.47
N HIS A 107 16.33 5.76 8.47
CA HIS A 107 16.20 4.65 9.40
C HIS A 107 15.09 3.67 8.97
N LEU A 108 13.99 4.21 8.41
CA LEU A 108 12.84 3.47 7.90
C LEU A 108 12.46 3.98 6.51
N LEU A 109 12.43 3.08 5.54
CA LEU A 109 11.99 3.37 4.17
C LEU A 109 10.67 2.65 3.87
N PHE A 110 9.63 3.43 3.58
CA PHE A 110 8.45 2.91 2.94
C PHE A 110 8.62 2.90 1.43
N VAL A 111 8.40 1.74 0.81
CA VAL A 111 8.38 1.59 -0.65
C VAL A 111 6.95 1.38 -1.10
N THR A 112 6.35 2.39 -1.76
CA THR A 112 4.96 2.31 -2.23
C THR A 112 4.89 2.25 -3.75
N CYS A 113 4.08 1.33 -4.27
CA CYS A 113 3.85 1.21 -5.70
C CYS A 113 2.58 0.41 -6.02
N GLY A 114 2.05 0.59 -7.23
CA GLY A 114 1.07 -0.32 -7.81
C GLY A 114 1.77 -1.47 -8.53
N MET A 115 1.43 -2.70 -8.16
CA MET A 115 1.93 -3.90 -8.80
C MET A 115 1.17 -4.22 -10.10
N GLY A 116 1.82 -4.91 -11.03
CA GLY A 116 1.27 -5.27 -12.34
C GLY A 116 1.74 -4.37 -13.49
N GLY A 117 2.26 -3.17 -13.19
CA GLY A 117 2.86 -2.28 -14.19
C GLY A 117 4.34 -2.60 -14.48
N GLY A 118 4.98 -1.76 -15.28
CA GLY A 118 6.41 -1.93 -15.60
C GLY A 118 7.32 -1.38 -14.50
N THR A 119 7.19 -0.07 -14.22
CA THR A 119 8.11 0.64 -13.31
C THR A 119 7.97 0.15 -11.87
N GLY A 120 6.75 0.21 -11.28
CA GLY A 120 6.53 -0.20 -9.90
C GLY A 120 6.93 -1.64 -9.64
N THR A 121 6.47 -2.57 -10.47
CA THR A 121 6.73 -4.01 -10.35
C THR A 121 8.21 -4.37 -10.45
N GLY A 122 8.93 -3.70 -11.37
CA GLY A 122 10.34 -4.00 -11.61
C GLY A 122 11.32 -3.24 -10.74
N ALA A 123 11.06 -1.95 -10.49
CA ALA A 123 12.00 -1.08 -9.76
C ALA A 123 11.87 -1.18 -8.24
N ALA A 124 10.66 -1.38 -7.69
CA ALA A 124 10.45 -1.42 -6.25
C ALA A 124 11.29 -2.51 -5.55
N PRO A 125 11.41 -3.76 -6.07
CA PRO A 125 12.27 -4.77 -5.46
C PRO A 125 13.75 -4.37 -5.45
N VAL A 126 14.24 -3.69 -6.50
CA VAL A 126 15.63 -3.21 -6.58
C VAL A 126 15.89 -2.13 -5.55
N ILE A 127 14.98 -1.15 -5.44
CA ILE A 127 15.08 -0.07 -4.45
C ILE A 127 15.07 -0.66 -3.02
N ALA A 128 14.16 -1.58 -2.75
CA ALA A 128 14.07 -2.26 -1.46
C ALA A 128 15.37 -3.01 -1.12
N ARG A 129 15.95 -3.74 -2.08
CA ARG A 129 17.22 -4.45 -1.91
C ARG A 129 18.36 -3.48 -1.59
N ILE A 130 18.47 -2.37 -2.32
CA ILE A 130 19.49 -1.34 -2.08
C ILE A 130 19.35 -0.78 -0.66
N ALA A 131 18.14 -0.46 -0.23
CA ALA A 131 17.89 0.06 1.12
C ALA A 131 18.26 -0.96 2.20
N LYS A 132 17.92 -2.22 1.99
CA LYS A 132 18.25 -3.31 2.92
C LYS A 132 19.77 -3.56 3.01
N GLU A 133 20.50 -3.49 1.88
CA GLU A 133 21.96 -3.53 1.85
C GLU A 133 22.61 -2.39 2.65
N MET A 134 21.91 -1.25 2.80
CA MET A 134 22.35 -0.10 3.62
C MET A 134 21.96 -0.23 5.11
N GLY A 135 21.29 -1.31 5.52
CA GLY A 135 20.85 -1.54 6.90
C GLY A 135 19.59 -0.73 7.29
N ILE A 136 18.86 -0.21 6.32
CA ILE A 136 17.60 0.52 6.51
C ILE A 136 16.47 -0.50 6.71
N LEU A 137 15.57 -0.26 7.68
CA LEU A 137 14.33 -1.02 7.80
C LEU A 137 13.42 -0.71 6.61
N VAL A 138 13.00 -1.73 5.86
CA VAL A 138 12.21 -1.55 4.64
C VAL A 138 10.82 -2.14 4.77
N VAL A 139 9.81 -1.31 4.62
CA VAL A 139 8.40 -1.71 4.63
C VAL A 139 7.80 -1.44 3.24
N GLY A 140 7.40 -2.50 2.57
CA GLY A 140 6.64 -2.40 1.32
C GLY A 140 5.15 -2.16 1.60
N VAL A 141 4.54 -1.16 0.95
CA VAL A 141 3.10 -0.91 1.01
C VAL A 141 2.58 -0.78 -0.40
N VAL A 142 1.96 -1.83 -0.93
CA VAL A 142 1.69 -1.93 -2.36
C VAL A 142 0.26 -2.33 -2.66
N THR A 143 -0.25 -1.92 -3.83
CA THR A 143 -1.57 -2.32 -4.31
C THR A 143 -1.48 -3.38 -5.39
N LYS A 144 -2.42 -4.32 -5.39
CA LYS A 144 -2.68 -5.21 -6.52
C LYS A 144 -3.75 -4.59 -7.42
N PRO A 145 -3.64 -4.75 -8.76
CA PRO A 145 -4.58 -4.15 -9.70
C PRO A 145 -6.00 -4.72 -9.52
N PHE A 146 -6.99 -3.99 -10.02
CA PHE A 146 -8.35 -4.51 -10.19
C PHE A 146 -8.36 -5.67 -11.18
N TRP A 147 -9.30 -6.61 -11.02
CA TRP A 147 -9.43 -7.79 -11.86
C TRP A 147 -9.53 -7.46 -13.36
N PHE A 148 -10.25 -6.38 -13.70
CA PHE A 148 -10.45 -5.95 -15.08
C PHE A 148 -9.19 -5.37 -15.76
N GLU A 149 -8.17 -5.00 -15.00
CA GLU A 149 -6.91 -4.51 -15.55
C GLU A 149 -6.06 -5.62 -16.20
N ASN A 150 -6.42 -6.89 -15.99
CA ASN A 150 -5.78 -8.08 -16.55
C ASN A 150 -4.24 -8.14 -16.36
N ARG A 151 -3.77 -7.66 -15.20
CA ARG A 151 -2.34 -7.58 -14.84
C ARG A 151 -1.99 -8.36 -13.57
N MET A 152 -2.93 -9.14 -13.03
CA MET A 152 -2.79 -9.82 -11.74
C MET A 152 -1.59 -10.76 -11.70
N LYS A 153 -1.34 -11.56 -12.78
CA LYS A 153 -0.18 -12.46 -12.85
C LYS A 153 1.16 -11.74 -12.72
N SER A 154 1.30 -10.58 -13.38
CA SER A 154 2.50 -9.74 -13.26
C SER A 154 2.62 -9.13 -11.86
N ALA A 155 1.47 -8.74 -11.28
CA ALA A 155 1.42 -8.18 -9.93
C ALA A 155 1.86 -9.21 -8.88
N GLU A 156 1.40 -10.44 -8.97
CA GLU A 156 1.77 -11.53 -8.05
C GLU A 156 3.26 -11.83 -8.10
N ALA A 157 3.83 -11.95 -9.31
CA ALA A 157 5.27 -12.14 -9.46
C ALA A 157 6.07 -10.98 -8.85
N GLY A 158 5.60 -9.73 -9.01
CA GLY A 158 6.21 -8.55 -8.42
C GLY A 158 6.11 -8.51 -6.89
N VAL A 159 4.96 -8.88 -6.35
CA VAL A 159 4.75 -9.01 -4.90
C VAL A 159 5.68 -10.06 -4.30
N ASP A 160 5.82 -11.22 -4.94
CA ASP A 160 6.70 -12.28 -4.46
C ASP A 160 8.18 -11.87 -4.53
N GLU A 161 8.58 -11.11 -5.56
CA GLU A 161 9.94 -10.60 -5.66
C GLU A 161 10.22 -9.49 -4.63
N LEU A 162 9.28 -8.56 -4.43
CA LEU A 162 9.41 -7.51 -3.42
C LEU A 162 9.47 -8.11 -2.00
N ASN A 163 8.66 -9.13 -1.71
CA ASN A 163 8.61 -9.78 -0.40
C ASN A 163 9.96 -10.40 0.04
N LYS A 164 10.84 -10.74 -0.91
CA LYS A 164 12.19 -11.22 -0.60
C LYS A 164 13.14 -10.10 -0.18
N ASN A 165 12.82 -8.87 -0.56
CA ASN A 165 13.70 -7.71 -0.45
C ASN A 165 13.22 -6.67 0.59
N VAL A 166 12.11 -6.90 1.26
CA VAL A 166 11.60 -6.05 2.36
C VAL A 166 11.63 -6.80 3.69
N ASP A 167 11.54 -6.09 4.80
CA ASP A 167 11.39 -6.68 6.13
C ASP A 167 9.92 -6.98 6.42
N SER A 168 9.02 -6.13 5.98
CA SER A 168 7.58 -6.33 6.06
C SER A 168 6.88 -5.88 4.78
N LEU A 169 5.82 -6.59 4.36
CA LEU A 169 5.08 -6.27 3.13
C LEU A 169 3.59 -6.22 3.39
N ILE A 170 3.02 -5.03 3.25
CA ILE A 170 1.56 -4.78 3.27
C ILE A 170 1.06 -4.78 1.83
N VAL A 171 0.09 -5.66 1.54
CA VAL A 171 -0.50 -5.78 0.20
C VAL A 171 -1.98 -5.42 0.27
N VAL A 172 -2.38 -4.40 -0.45
CA VAL A 172 -3.77 -3.95 -0.59
C VAL A 172 -4.35 -4.54 -1.88
N LEU A 173 -5.51 -5.19 -1.76
CA LEU A 173 -6.24 -5.74 -2.91
C LEU A 173 -7.25 -4.69 -3.37
N ASN A 174 -7.06 -4.10 -4.56
CA ASN A 174 -8.00 -3.08 -5.07
C ASN A 174 -9.42 -3.63 -5.24
N ASP A 175 -9.59 -4.92 -5.58
CA ASP A 175 -10.91 -5.54 -5.69
C ASP A 175 -11.70 -5.47 -4.37
N LYS A 176 -11.01 -5.53 -3.22
CA LYS A 176 -11.66 -5.39 -1.90
C LYS A 176 -12.16 -3.97 -1.61
N LEU A 177 -11.68 -2.98 -2.34
CA LEU A 177 -12.18 -1.61 -2.21
C LEU A 177 -13.58 -1.48 -2.81
N ILE A 178 -13.88 -2.19 -3.90
CA ILE A 178 -15.21 -2.23 -4.49
C ILE A 178 -16.22 -2.83 -3.51
N GLU A 179 -15.82 -3.87 -2.76
CA GLU A 179 -16.68 -4.47 -1.73
C GLU A 179 -16.99 -3.50 -0.58
N VAL A 180 -16.03 -2.61 -0.23
CA VAL A 180 -16.19 -1.61 0.85
C VAL A 180 -17.01 -0.40 0.42
N TYR A 181 -16.75 0.11 -0.80
CA TYR A 181 -17.30 1.39 -1.26
C TYR A 181 -18.49 1.25 -2.21
N GLY A 182 -18.76 0.03 -2.71
CA GLY A 182 -19.88 -0.29 -3.60
C GLY A 182 -19.56 -0.13 -5.08
N ASP A 183 -20.40 -0.75 -5.92
CA ASP A 183 -20.22 -0.78 -7.38
C ASP A 183 -20.51 0.57 -8.06
N ASP A 184 -21.15 1.50 -7.36
CA ASP A 184 -21.49 2.83 -7.89
C ASP A 184 -20.33 3.84 -7.81
N ALA A 185 -19.20 3.46 -7.19
CA ALA A 185 -18.02 4.32 -7.08
C ALA A 185 -17.40 4.56 -8.46
N THR A 186 -17.05 5.81 -8.75
CA THR A 186 -16.34 6.16 -9.98
C THR A 186 -14.92 5.59 -9.99
N VAL A 187 -14.33 5.46 -11.16
CA VAL A 187 -12.94 4.96 -11.30
C VAL A 187 -11.95 5.85 -10.54
N ASP A 188 -12.16 7.17 -10.56
CA ASP A 188 -11.31 8.13 -9.84
C ASP A 188 -11.43 7.95 -8.32
N GLU A 189 -12.64 7.76 -7.80
CA GLU A 189 -12.87 7.46 -6.38
C GLU A 189 -12.23 6.14 -5.97
N CYS A 190 -12.33 5.08 -6.78
CA CYS A 190 -11.71 3.80 -6.47
C CYS A 190 -10.18 3.90 -6.33
N PHE A 191 -9.52 4.63 -7.24
CA PHE A 191 -8.07 4.86 -7.11
C PHE A 191 -7.74 5.80 -5.96
N GLY A 192 -8.56 6.82 -5.69
CA GLY A 192 -8.42 7.69 -4.53
C GLY A 192 -8.53 6.92 -3.20
N TYR A 193 -9.40 5.92 -3.12
CA TYR A 193 -9.49 5.03 -1.96
C TYR A 193 -8.23 4.16 -1.80
N ALA A 194 -7.67 3.64 -2.91
CA ALA A 194 -6.41 2.92 -2.85
C ALA A 194 -5.28 3.80 -2.30
N ASP A 195 -5.17 5.04 -2.79
CA ASP A 195 -4.18 6.01 -2.30
C ASP A 195 -4.41 6.35 -0.82
N SER A 196 -5.67 6.48 -0.38
CA SER A 196 -6.02 6.73 1.03
C SER A 196 -5.62 5.58 1.95
N ILE A 197 -5.72 4.32 1.50
CA ILE A 197 -5.28 3.18 2.30
C ILE A 197 -3.75 3.13 2.40
N LEU A 198 -3.03 3.39 1.29
CA LEU A 198 -1.58 3.52 1.32
C LEU A 198 -1.14 4.65 2.26
N ASN A 199 -1.87 5.77 2.24
CA ASN A 199 -1.69 6.88 3.16
C ASN A 199 -1.86 6.44 4.63
N ASN A 200 -2.97 5.75 4.94
CA ASN A 200 -3.26 5.30 6.32
C ASN A 200 -2.22 4.28 6.82
N ALA A 201 -1.66 3.46 5.93
CA ALA A 201 -0.59 2.53 6.29
C ALA A 201 0.70 3.24 6.68
N VAL A 202 1.10 4.23 5.90
CA VAL A 202 2.31 5.02 6.15
C VAL A 202 2.13 5.93 7.36
N SER A 203 1.04 6.72 7.42
CA SER A 203 0.76 7.64 8.53
C SER A 203 0.59 6.88 9.84
N GLY A 204 -0.13 5.76 9.84
CA GLY A 204 -0.33 4.93 11.04
C GLY A 204 0.96 4.46 11.70
N ILE A 205 2.04 4.27 10.96
CA ILE A 205 3.36 3.89 11.50
C ILE A 205 4.21 5.12 11.79
N SER A 206 4.27 6.10 10.87
CA SER A 206 5.12 7.26 11.01
C SER A 206 4.69 8.16 12.16
N GLU A 207 3.39 8.32 12.36
CA GLU A 207 2.83 9.15 13.43
C GLU A 207 3.17 8.61 14.81
N ILE A 208 3.01 7.32 15.06
CA ILE A 208 3.32 6.73 16.38
C ILE A 208 4.80 6.81 16.76
N ILE A 209 5.70 6.97 15.75
CA ILE A 209 7.15 7.12 15.96
C ILE A 209 7.52 8.59 16.15
N ASN A 210 7.09 9.46 15.22
CA ASN A 210 7.62 10.81 15.07
C ASN A 210 6.69 11.92 15.55
N VAL A 211 5.37 11.68 15.65
CA VAL A 211 4.43 12.70 16.12
C VAL A 211 4.28 12.56 17.64
N PRO A 212 4.53 13.65 18.42
CA PRO A 212 4.37 13.60 19.86
C PRO A 212 2.92 13.28 20.25
N GLY A 213 2.71 12.17 20.93
CA GLY A 213 1.44 11.72 21.47
C GLY A 213 1.50 11.52 23.00
N LEU A 214 0.43 10.96 23.60
CA LEU A 214 0.44 10.52 25.00
C LEU A 214 1.31 9.29 25.21
N VAL A 215 1.27 8.37 24.26
CA VAL A 215 2.05 7.14 24.24
C VAL A 215 2.66 7.01 22.86
N ASN A 216 3.99 7.10 22.80
CA ASN A 216 4.73 6.88 21.59
C ASN A 216 5.39 5.48 21.64
N VAL A 217 5.52 4.86 20.48
CA VAL A 217 6.29 3.63 20.31
C VAL A 217 7.67 4.02 19.82
N ASP A 218 8.71 3.49 20.46
CA ASP A 218 10.06 3.75 19.98
C ASP A 218 10.36 3.01 18.66
N PHE A 219 11.37 3.50 17.95
CA PHE A 219 11.73 2.94 16.64
C PHE A 219 12.18 1.48 16.72
N GLU A 220 12.89 1.09 17.78
CA GLU A 220 13.38 -0.29 17.95
C GLU A 220 12.21 -1.27 18.23
N ASP A 221 11.15 -0.83 18.89
CA ASP A 221 9.91 -1.59 19.04
C ASP A 221 9.24 -1.83 17.69
N VAL A 222 9.17 -0.80 16.83
CA VAL A 222 8.64 -0.94 15.46
C VAL A 222 9.54 -1.82 14.61
N ARG A 223 10.86 -1.65 14.70
CA ARG A 223 11.83 -2.50 14.01
C ARG A 223 11.65 -3.97 14.39
N THR A 224 11.49 -4.27 15.66
CA THR A 224 11.26 -5.62 16.16
C THR A 224 9.94 -6.19 15.63
N ALA A 225 8.86 -5.41 15.71
CA ALA A 225 7.55 -5.84 15.24
C ALA A 225 7.49 -6.07 13.71
N MET A 226 8.18 -5.22 12.94
CA MET A 226 8.24 -5.31 11.48
C MET A 226 9.32 -6.27 10.96
N GLY A 227 10.35 -6.53 11.75
CA GLY A 227 11.44 -7.44 11.41
C GLY A 227 11.07 -8.92 11.49
N GLU A 228 9.93 -9.27 12.06
CA GLU A 228 9.33 -10.60 11.94
C GLU A 228 8.94 -10.82 10.48
N MET A 229 9.89 -11.36 9.68
CA MET A 229 9.79 -11.52 8.23
C MET A 229 8.43 -12.08 7.80
N GLY A 230 7.73 -11.39 6.89
CA GLY A 230 6.52 -11.92 6.31
C GLY A 230 5.56 -10.87 5.81
N ARG A 231 4.37 -11.35 5.44
CA ARG A 231 3.26 -10.49 5.06
C ARG A 231 2.70 -9.83 6.31
N ALA A 232 2.55 -8.52 6.24
CA ALA A 232 1.75 -7.75 7.18
C ALA A 232 0.40 -7.40 6.53
N MET A 233 -0.59 -7.23 7.36
CA MET A 233 -1.91 -6.78 6.94
C MET A 233 -2.34 -5.60 7.78
N MET A 234 -3.19 -4.76 7.21
CA MET A 234 -3.66 -3.57 7.87
C MET A 234 -5.17 -3.46 7.81
N GLY A 235 -5.77 -3.02 8.91
CA GLY A 235 -7.13 -2.53 8.96
C GLY A 235 -7.17 -1.14 9.57
N SER A 236 -8.00 -0.26 9.04
CA SER A 236 -8.20 1.08 9.58
C SER A 236 -9.68 1.40 9.56
N ALA A 237 -10.19 1.97 10.65
CA ALA A 237 -11.57 2.40 10.74
C ALA A 237 -11.71 3.62 11.63
N GLU A 238 -12.74 4.42 11.32
CA GLU A 238 -13.12 5.59 12.07
C GLU A 238 -14.54 5.41 12.62
N ALA A 239 -14.77 5.92 13.83
CA ALA A 239 -16.09 5.94 14.46
C ALA A 239 -16.24 7.19 15.33
N SER A 240 -17.50 7.60 15.56
CA SER A 240 -17.88 8.72 16.42
C SER A 240 -19.03 8.31 17.36
N GLY A 241 -19.29 9.12 18.37
CA GLY A 241 -20.38 8.91 19.32
C GLY A 241 -20.03 8.01 20.50
N LEU A 242 -21.05 7.41 21.15
CA LEU A 242 -20.89 6.50 22.26
C LEU A 242 -20.20 5.23 21.79
N ASP A 243 -19.28 4.68 22.59
CA ASP A 243 -18.49 3.47 22.28
C ASP A 243 -17.61 3.56 21.02
N ARG A 244 -17.34 4.79 20.54
CA ARG A 244 -16.55 5.06 19.31
C ARG A 244 -15.25 4.26 19.24
N ALA A 245 -14.54 4.14 20.36
CA ALA A 245 -13.26 3.43 20.42
C ALA A 245 -13.42 1.92 20.18
N LYS A 246 -14.40 1.30 20.83
CA LYS A 246 -14.73 -0.12 20.64
C LYS A 246 -15.21 -0.39 19.21
N VAL A 247 -16.13 0.43 18.71
CA VAL A 247 -16.68 0.31 17.36
C VAL A 247 -15.60 0.47 16.29
N ALA A 248 -14.71 1.46 16.44
CA ALA A 248 -13.58 1.65 15.52
C ALA A 248 -12.61 0.45 15.55
N ALA A 249 -12.30 -0.08 16.75
CA ALA A 249 -11.43 -1.23 16.91
C ALA A 249 -12.00 -2.50 16.25
N GLU A 250 -13.28 -2.80 16.50
CA GLU A 250 -13.97 -3.95 15.91
C GLU A 250 -14.05 -3.83 14.37
N LYS A 251 -14.38 -2.65 13.85
CA LYS A 251 -14.40 -2.37 12.41
C LYS A 251 -13.00 -2.49 11.78
N ALA A 252 -11.96 -1.97 12.44
CA ALA A 252 -10.59 -2.10 11.95
C ALA A 252 -10.13 -3.56 11.91
N ALA A 253 -10.46 -4.35 12.95
CA ALA A 253 -10.14 -5.78 13.03
C ALA A 253 -10.93 -6.64 12.03
N SER A 254 -12.12 -6.19 11.64
CA SER A 254 -13.02 -6.86 10.68
C SER A 254 -12.95 -6.27 9.28
N SER A 255 -11.92 -5.45 9.00
CA SER A 255 -11.75 -4.82 7.69
C SER A 255 -11.64 -5.87 6.58
N PRO A 256 -12.35 -5.72 5.44
CA PRO A 256 -12.19 -6.59 4.27
C PRO A 256 -10.75 -6.67 3.75
N LEU A 257 -9.92 -5.68 4.07
CA LEU A 257 -8.48 -5.68 3.74
C LEU A 257 -7.69 -6.71 4.55
N LEU A 258 -8.24 -7.19 5.68
CA LEU A 258 -7.69 -8.28 6.51
C LEU A 258 -8.28 -9.65 6.13
N GLU A 259 -9.18 -9.70 5.13
CA GLU A 259 -9.86 -10.93 4.74
C GLU A 259 -8.89 -12.00 4.22
N GLY A 260 -9.15 -13.25 4.60
CA GLY A 260 -8.29 -14.40 4.25
C GLY A 260 -7.15 -14.66 5.23
N ILE A 261 -6.98 -13.81 6.26
CA ILE A 261 -5.99 -14.01 7.33
C ILE A 261 -6.69 -13.84 8.67
N LYS A 262 -6.49 -14.80 9.55
CA LYS A 262 -7.00 -14.70 10.92
C LYS A 262 -6.02 -13.88 11.74
N LEU A 263 -6.46 -12.74 12.30
CA LEU A 263 -5.68 -11.95 13.26
C LEU A 263 -5.17 -12.81 14.43
N SER A 264 -5.86 -13.93 14.73
CA SER A 264 -5.43 -14.92 15.71
C SER A 264 -4.11 -15.63 15.35
N THR A 265 -3.58 -15.45 14.14
CA THR A 265 -2.27 -15.99 13.74
C THR A 265 -1.16 -14.95 13.77
N ALA A 266 -1.49 -13.68 14.01
CA ALA A 266 -0.52 -12.60 14.11
C ALA A 266 0.35 -12.76 15.35
N LYS A 267 1.65 -12.56 15.20
CA LYS A 267 2.59 -12.54 16.32
C LYS A 267 2.66 -11.18 16.99
N CYS A 268 2.49 -10.10 16.22
CA CYS A 268 2.49 -8.75 16.73
C CYS A 268 1.40 -7.91 16.08
N LEU A 269 0.78 -7.03 16.89
CA LEU A 269 -0.12 -5.99 16.44
C LEU A 269 0.47 -4.63 16.81
N ILE A 270 0.60 -3.76 15.82
CA ILE A 270 0.88 -2.33 16.02
C ILE A 270 -0.45 -1.60 15.88
N VAL A 271 -0.82 -0.85 16.90
CA VAL A 271 -2.10 -0.14 16.97
C VAL A 271 -1.85 1.35 17.09
N ASN A 272 -2.29 2.12 16.09
CA ASN A 272 -2.32 3.58 16.16
C ASN A 272 -3.74 4.05 16.48
N ILE A 273 -3.89 4.86 17.53
CA ILE A 273 -5.13 5.47 17.95
C ILE A 273 -5.01 6.98 17.73
N THR A 274 -5.69 7.49 16.69
CA THR A 274 -5.73 8.92 16.39
C THR A 274 -7.07 9.50 16.82
N ALA A 275 -7.07 10.53 17.67
CA ALA A 275 -8.27 11.14 18.21
C ALA A 275 -8.03 12.60 18.61
N GLY A 276 -9.10 13.36 18.85
CA GLY A 276 -9.02 14.68 19.47
C GLY A 276 -8.53 14.60 20.92
N ARG A 277 -8.22 15.77 21.51
CA ARG A 277 -7.74 15.86 22.92
C ARG A 277 -8.76 15.44 23.98
N ASN A 278 -9.99 15.12 23.57
CA ASN A 278 -11.06 14.59 24.41
C ASN A 278 -10.99 13.06 24.62
N LEU A 279 -9.94 12.39 24.09
CA LEU A 279 -9.72 10.94 24.25
C LEU A 279 -9.59 10.56 25.72
N LYS A 280 -10.40 9.59 26.15
CA LYS A 280 -10.41 9.08 27.53
C LYS A 280 -9.56 7.81 27.65
N MET A 281 -8.96 7.61 28.82
CA MET A 281 -8.20 6.37 29.10
C MET A 281 -9.09 5.11 29.03
N SER A 282 -10.38 5.23 29.36
CA SER A 282 -11.34 4.14 29.19
C SER A 282 -11.49 3.73 27.72
N GLU A 283 -11.52 4.70 26.80
CA GLU A 283 -11.64 4.45 25.36
C GLU A 283 -10.39 3.73 24.81
N VAL A 284 -9.20 4.13 25.25
CA VAL A 284 -7.95 3.43 24.89
C VAL A 284 -7.98 1.98 25.37
N ARG A 285 -8.38 1.76 26.63
CA ARG A 285 -8.52 0.40 27.19
C ARG A 285 -9.55 -0.43 26.42
N ASP A 286 -10.72 0.14 26.13
CA ASP A 286 -11.81 -0.56 25.46
C ASP A 286 -11.43 -0.92 24.01
N ALA A 287 -10.70 -0.06 23.32
CA ALA A 287 -10.12 -0.33 21.99
C ALA A 287 -9.13 -1.50 22.04
N ILE A 288 -8.16 -1.45 22.96
CA ILE A 288 -7.14 -2.51 23.08
C ILE A 288 -7.79 -3.84 23.47
N GLN A 289 -8.74 -3.84 24.39
CA GLN A 289 -9.48 -5.04 24.80
C GLN A 289 -10.28 -5.64 23.64
N ALA A 290 -10.92 -4.81 22.81
CA ALA A 290 -11.61 -5.26 21.60
C ALA A 290 -10.63 -5.94 20.66
N LEU A 291 -9.47 -5.33 20.37
CA LEU A 291 -8.45 -5.91 19.49
C LEU A 291 -7.84 -7.20 20.02
N GLN A 292 -7.65 -7.30 21.35
CA GLN A 292 -7.17 -8.53 22.00
C GLN A 292 -8.09 -9.71 21.77
N SER A 293 -9.41 -9.48 21.66
CA SER A 293 -10.37 -10.56 21.40
C SER A 293 -10.24 -11.21 20.02
N PHE A 294 -9.64 -10.49 19.05
CA PHE A 294 -9.37 -11.00 17.71
C PHE A 294 -7.96 -11.59 17.55
N ALA A 295 -7.03 -11.20 18.41
CA ALA A 295 -5.63 -11.60 18.36
C ALA A 295 -5.38 -12.96 19.03
N SER A 296 -4.19 -13.56 18.77
CA SER A 296 -3.70 -14.67 19.58
C SER A 296 -3.47 -14.21 21.03
N PRO A 297 -3.74 -15.06 22.04
CA PRO A 297 -3.37 -14.74 23.42
C PRO A 297 -1.87 -14.47 23.62
N GLU A 298 -1.02 -14.98 22.73
CA GLU A 298 0.43 -14.80 22.75
C GLU A 298 0.89 -13.60 21.88
N ALA A 299 -0.04 -12.92 21.17
CA ALA A 299 0.29 -11.81 20.33
C ALA A 299 0.78 -10.61 21.15
N PHE A 300 1.90 -10.06 20.73
CA PHE A 300 2.43 -8.86 21.33
C PHE A 300 1.72 -7.63 20.77
N ILE A 301 1.11 -6.80 21.62
CA ILE A 301 0.38 -5.60 21.19
C ILE A 301 1.17 -4.36 21.62
N LYS A 302 1.64 -3.60 20.62
CA LYS A 302 2.17 -2.26 20.79
C LYS A 302 1.14 -1.25 20.35
N TYR A 303 0.90 -0.23 21.18
CA TYR A 303 -0.03 0.84 20.80
C TYR A 303 0.58 2.21 21.03
N GLY A 304 0.18 3.14 20.19
CA GLY A 304 0.47 4.56 20.35
C GLY A 304 -0.81 5.39 20.23
N THR A 305 -0.77 6.59 20.77
CA THR A 305 -1.88 7.53 20.68
C THR A 305 -1.39 8.84 20.09
N VAL A 306 -2.07 9.32 19.06
CA VAL A 306 -1.75 10.56 18.36
C VAL A 306 -2.93 11.52 18.47
N PHE A 307 -2.66 12.78 18.76
CA PHE A 307 -3.70 13.81 18.77
C PHE A 307 -3.80 14.50 17.42
N ASP A 308 -5.02 14.53 16.90
CA ASP A 308 -5.41 15.29 15.72
C ASP A 308 -6.65 16.12 16.06
N ASP A 309 -6.47 17.43 16.17
CA ASP A 309 -7.55 18.35 16.54
C ASP A 309 -8.68 18.39 15.49
N THR A 310 -8.43 17.90 14.26
CA THR A 310 -9.46 17.80 13.21
C THR A 310 -10.45 16.67 13.45
N MET A 311 -10.08 15.65 14.24
CA MET A 311 -10.91 14.49 14.55
C MET A 311 -12.13 14.80 15.42
N GLN A 312 -12.13 15.92 16.16
CA GLN A 312 -13.23 16.34 17.04
C GLN A 312 -13.76 15.19 17.92
N ASP A 313 -14.98 14.72 17.64
CA ASP A 313 -15.62 13.62 18.36
C ASP A 313 -15.40 12.24 17.71
N SER A 314 -14.60 12.18 16.65
CA SER A 314 -14.21 10.92 16.00
C SER A 314 -12.96 10.32 16.63
N ILE A 315 -12.80 9.02 16.48
CA ILE A 315 -11.58 8.26 16.75
C ILE A 315 -11.27 7.39 15.55
N ARG A 316 -10.00 7.39 15.12
CA ARG A 316 -9.50 6.48 14.08
C ARG A 316 -8.57 5.47 14.72
N ILE A 317 -8.78 4.19 14.42
CA ILE A 317 -7.92 3.11 14.86
C ILE A 317 -7.35 2.41 13.64
N THR A 318 -6.03 2.39 13.56
CA THR A 318 -5.28 1.67 12.53
C THR A 318 -4.54 0.52 13.19
N VAL A 319 -4.78 -0.69 12.70
CA VAL A 319 -4.16 -1.93 13.20
C VAL A 319 -3.30 -2.51 12.11
N ILE A 320 -2.03 -2.79 12.42
CA ILE A 320 -1.12 -3.48 11.53
C ILE A 320 -0.73 -4.79 12.20
N ALA A 321 -1.08 -5.89 11.56
CA ALA A 321 -0.77 -7.25 12.02
C ALA A 321 0.45 -7.78 11.27
N THR A 322 1.46 -8.23 12.00
CA THR A 322 2.71 -8.76 11.46
C THR A 322 2.97 -10.20 11.92
N GLY A 323 3.94 -10.89 11.29
CA GLY A 323 4.24 -12.27 11.63
C GLY A 323 3.13 -13.26 11.25
N LEU A 324 2.36 -12.91 10.22
CA LEU A 324 1.25 -13.73 9.72
C LEU A 324 1.77 -14.97 8.98
N ASN A 325 1.47 -16.15 9.49
CA ASN A 325 1.73 -17.40 8.78
C ASN A 325 0.79 -17.53 7.58
N LYS A 326 1.34 -17.94 6.42
CA LYS A 326 0.48 -18.39 5.31
C LYS A 326 -0.42 -19.49 5.85
N VAL A 327 -1.74 -19.29 5.82
CA VAL A 327 -2.67 -20.41 5.91
C VAL A 327 -2.39 -21.24 4.67
N ASN A 328 -1.68 -22.35 4.82
CA ASN A 328 -1.68 -23.38 3.80
C ASN A 328 -3.13 -23.81 3.68
N ASN A 329 -3.82 -23.32 2.66
CA ASN A 329 -4.97 -24.01 2.14
C ASN A 329 -4.44 -25.35 1.65
N GLY A 330 -4.34 -26.29 2.59
CA GLY A 330 -4.00 -27.67 2.31
C GLY A 330 -4.93 -28.11 1.20
N SER A 331 -4.33 -28.41 0.06
CA SER A 331 -4.89 -29.39 -0.85
C SER A 331 -5.53 -30.47 0.00
N ARG A 332 -6.84 -30.64 -0.15
CA ARG A 332 -7.51 -31.86 0.27
C ARG A 332 -6.88 -32.99 -0.51
N ASP A 333 -5.74 -33.49 -0.03
CA ASP A 333 -5.35 -34.85 -0.27
C ASP A 333 -6.24 -35.72 0.61
N ASP A 334 -7.39 -36.05 0.08
CA ASP A 334 -8.13 -37.24 0.48
C ASP A 334 -7.29 -38.47 0.13
N SER A 335 -6.19 -38.68 0.86
CA SER A 335 -5.60 -39.99 0.99
C SER A 335 -6.46 -40.79 1.99
N MET A 336 -7.53 -41.35 1.48
CA MET A 336 -8.17 -42.52 2.09
C MET A 336 -7.08 -43.57 2.35
N ASN A 337 -6.60 -43.61 3.57
CA ASN A 337 -5.87 -44.75 4.11
C ASN A 337 -6.86 -45.92 4.27
N LEU A 338 -7.05 -46.65 3.17
CA LEU A 338 -7.61 -47.96 3.23
C LEU A 338 -6.58 -48.92 3.83
N HIS A 339 -6.86 -49.37 5.03
CA HIS A 339 -6.19 -50.50 5.67
C HIS A 339 -6.22 -51.68 4.70
N SER A 340 -5.10 -52.05 4.11
CA SER A 340 -4.91 -53.36 3.48
C SER A 340 -4.37 -54.32 4.53
N GLY A 341 -5.27 -55.15 5.05
CA GLY A 341 -4.93 -56.38 5.73
C GLY A 341 -4.26 -57.34 4.74
N ALA A 342 -3.21 -57.94 5.20
CA ALA A 342 -2.48 -59.01 4.56
C ALA A 342 -3.41 -60.21 4.25
N PHE A 343 -3.28 -60.80 3.07
CA PHE A 343 -3.26 -62.26 2.89
C PHE A 343 -3.00 -62.65 1.42
N GLY A 344 -2.07 -63.61 1.19
CA GLY A 344 -2.23 -64.64 0.19
C GLY A 344 -1.39 -64.51 -1.10
N ARG A 345 -0.27 -65.23 -1.12
CA ARG A 345 0.44 -65.68 -2.31
C ARG A 345 -0.49 -66.49 -3.26
N GLY A 346 -0.37 -66.24 -4.56
CA GLY A 346 -0.95 -67.07 -5.61
C GLY A 346 -0.25 -66.78 -6.93
N HIS A 347 0.67 -67.65 -7.29
CA HIS A 347 1.20 -67.82 -8.65
C HIS A 347 0.06 -68.22 -9.59
N PHE A 348 -0.03 -67.63 -10.79
CA PHE A 348 -0.40 -68.33 -12.01
C PHE A 348 0.06 -67.54 -13.25
N SER A 349 0.60 -68.29 -14.20
CA SER A 349 1.23 -67.93 -15.44
C SER A 349 0.26 -67.80 -16.60
N HIS A 350 0.70 -67.06 -17.63
CA HIS A 350 0.44 -67.18 -19.08
C HIS A 350 -1.02 -67.22 -19.58
N ASN A 351 -1.36 -66.30 -20.45
CA ASN A 351 -1.55 -66.48 -21.91
C ASN A 351 -2.09 -65.17 -22.50
N ASP A 352 -1.38 -64.63 -23.42
CA ASP A 352 -1.53 -64.47 -24.85
C ASP A 352 -2.97 -64.20 -25.38
N SER A 353 -3.02 -63.18 -26.18
CA SER A 353 -3.89 -62.94 -27.36
C SER A 353 -4.70 -61.63 -27.38
N GLY A 354 -4.37 -60.84 -28.40
CA GLY A 354 -5.38 -60.25 -29.26
C GLY A 354 -5.53 -58.72 -29.25
N PHE A 355 -4.76 -58.04 -30.05
CA PHE A 355 -5.13 -56.74 -30.61
C PHE A 355 -6.34 -56.84 -31.54
N PRO A 356 -7.15 -55.80 -31.66
CA PRO A 356 -7.47 -55.31 -33.00
C PRO A 356 -7.09 -53.83 -33.19
N GLN A 357 -6.38 -53.63 -34.26
CA GLN A 357 -6.17 -52.35 -34.93
C GLN A 357 -7.50 -51.79 -35.41
N GLN A 358 -7.76 -50.53 -35.23
CA GLN A 358 -8.72 -49.76 -36.02
C GLN A 358 -8.05 -48.66 -36.82
N GLN A 359 -8.38 -48.72 -38.05
CA GLN A 359 -7.98 -48.09 -39.30
C GLN A 359 -7.92 -46.55 -39.24
N ARG A 360 -6.86 -46.03 -39.87
CA ARG A 360 -6.75 -44.68 -40.41
C ARG A 360 -7.71 -44.52 -41.59
N VAL A 361 -8.45 -43.41 -41.63
CA VAL A 361 -9.17 -42.91 -42.79
C VAL A 361 -8.46 -41.67 -43.33
N PRO A 362 -8.25 -41.56 -44.65
CA PRO A 362 -7.41 -40.51 -45.23
C PRO A 362 -8.13 -39.18 -45.44
N ALA A 363 -7.35 -38.12 -45.48
CA ALA A 363 -7.75 -36.76 -45.78
C ALA A 363 -8.27 -36.63 -47.21
N GLN A 364 -9.43 -36.01 -47.39
CA GLN A 364 -9.90 -35.50 -48.68
C GLN A 364 -9.67 -34.00 -48.76
N GLU A 365 -8.92 -33.60 -49.76
CA GLU A 365 -8.81 -32.25 -50.31
C GLU A 365 -10.19 -31.83 -50.87
N VAL A 366 -10.62 -30.62 -50.52
CA VAL A 366 -11.72 -29.96 -51.23
C VAL A 366 -11.25 -28.61 -51.75
N ALA A 367 -11.46 -28.50 -53.04
CA ALA A 367 -11.03 -27.47 -53.94
C ALA A 367 -11.64 -26.07 -53.65
N THR A 368 -10.87 -25.08 -54.02
CA THR A 368 -11.18 -23.67 -54.25
C THR A 368 -12.42 -23.44 -55.10
N GLY A 369 -13.39 -22.70 -54.57
CA GLY A 369 -14.51 -22.12 -55.30
C GLY A 369 -14.70 -20.65 -54.97
N THR A 370 -14.23 -19.80 -55.85
CA THR A 370 -14.48 -18.36 -55.92
C THR A 370 -15.94 -18.08 -56.25
N HIS A 371 -16.69 -17.46 -55.37
CA HIS A 371 -17.92 -16.75 -55.77
C HIS A 371 -17.91 -15.36 -55.12
N GLY A 372 -17.84 -14.36 -56.01
CA GLY A 372 -17.96 -12.96 -55.72
C GLY A 372 -19.34 -12.59 -55.22
N LEU A 373 -19.45 -11.85 -54.17
CA LEU A 373 -20.63 -11.09 -53.77
C LEU A 373 -20.37 -9.61 -53.90
N ASN A 374 -21.09 -9.06 -54.87
CA ASN A 374 -21.21 -7.62 -55.14
C ASN A 374 -21.91 -6.93 -53.97
N ILE A 375 -21.24 -5.95 -53.34
CA ILE A 375 -21.84 -5.01 -52.38
C ILE A 375 -21.80 -3.64 -53.03
N PRO A 376 -22.96 -2.93 -53.15
CA PRO A 376 -22.97 -1.61 -53.78
C PRO A 376 -22.36 -0.55 -52.89
N MET A 377 -21.48 0.25 -53.48
CA MET A 377 -20.92 1.48 -52.92
C MET A 377 -22.04 2.51 -52.71
N VAL A 378 -22.21 2.95 -51.47
CA VAL A 378 -22.96 4.18 -51.16
C VAL A 378 -21.98 5.34 -51.12
N ASN A 379 -22.12 6.21 -52.12
CA ASN A 379 -21.43 7.51 -52.18
C ASN A 379 -21.99 8.44 -51.10
N THR A 380 -21.21 8.79 -50.09
CA THR A 380 -21.53 9.89 -49.16
C THR A 380 -20.65 11.06 -49.48
N THR A 381 -21.23 12.04 -50.12
CA THR A 381 -20.64 13.35 -50.44
C THR A 381 -20.37 14.09 -49.11
N GLN A 382 -19.12 14.35 -48.79
CA GLN A 382 -18.72 15.22 -47.70
C GLN A 382 -18.96 16.68 -48.11
N GLN A 383 -19.94 17.36 -47.49
CA GLN A 383 -20.02 18.80 -47.50
C GLN A 383 -19.06 19.40 -46.44
N ARG A 384 -18.11 20.13 -46.96
CA ARG A 384 -17.17 20.97 -46.18
C ARG A 384 -17.90 22.19 -45.67
N VAL A 385 -18.08 22.31 -44.36
CA VAL A 385 -18.58 23.51 -43.69
C VAL A 385 -17.39 24.34 -43.23
N GLU A 386 -17.23 25.53 -43.78
CA GLU A 386 -16.25 26.53 -43.33
C GLU A 386 -16.68 27.18 -42.01
N PRO A 387 -15.77 27.52 -41.09
CA PRO A 387 -16.11 28.19 -39.86
C PRO A 387 -16.29 29.70 -40.09
N THR A 388 -17.47 30.21 -39.80
CA THR A 388 -17.78 31.64 -39.73
C THR A 388 -17.09 32.28 -38.52
N VAL A 389 -16.26 33.26 -38.78
CA VAL A 389 -15.61 34.13 -37.80
C VAL A 389 -16.66 35.19 -37.30
N ASN A 390 -17.06 35.09 -36.06
CA ASN A 390 -17.82 36.14 -35.37
C ASN A 390 -16.86 37.07 -34.62
N THR A 391 -16.69 38.26 -35.17
CA THR A 391 -16.05 39.42 -34.54
C THR A 391 -16.94 39.95 -33.42
N PHE A 392 -16.55 39.81 -32.16
CA PHE A 392 -17.17 40.52 -31.05
C PHE A 392 -16.35 41.74 -30.63
N ASN A 393 -17.05 42.85 -30.65
CA ASN A 393 -16.67 44.21 -30.31
C ASN A 393 -16.22 44.32 -28.84
N ASN A 394 -15.04 44.85 -28.60
CA ASN A 394 -14.50 45.21 -27.29
C ASN A 394 -15.06 46.54 -26.84
N GLN A 395 -15.84 46.56 -25.75
CA GLN A 395 -16.00 47.76 -24.92
C GLN A 395 -15.65 47.40 -23.46
N PRO A 396 -14.88 48.23 -22.73
CA PRO A 396 -14.46 47.93 -21.37
C PRO A 396 -15.57 48.25 -20.36
N ALA A 397 -15.97 47.21 -19.57
CA ALA A 397 -16.88 47.38 -18.46
C ALA A 397 -16.12 47.77 -17.18
N LYS A 398 -16.72 48.73 -16.43
CA LYS A 398 -16.30 49.24 -15.13
C LYS A 398 -16.19 48.13 -14.08
N PRO A 399 -15.26 48.27 -13.07
CA PRO A 399 -15.12 47.30 -11.99
C PRO A 399 -16.28 47.41 -10.99
N THR A 400 -17.00 46.34 -10.80
CA THR A 400 -17.92 46.10 -9.68
C THR A 400 -17.17 45.37 -8.57
N ALA A 401 -17.47 45.75 -7.32
CA ALA A 401 -16.89 45.29 -6.07
C ALA A 401 -17.01 43.75 -5.87
N PRO A 402 -16.10 43.11 -5.10
CA PRO A 402 -16.09 41.68 -4.93
C PRO A 402 -17.26 41.22 -4.04
N THR A 403 -18.10 40.36 -4.61
CA THR A 403 -19.08 39.58 -3.85
C THR A 403 -18.36 38.43 -3.18
N GLU A 404 -18.43 38.34 -1.85
CA GLU A 404 -17.90 37.23 -1.05
C GLU A 404 -18.55 35.92 -1.51
N THR A 405 -17.81 35.11 -2.24
CA THR A 405 -18.17 33.72 -2.51
C THR A 405 -17.75 32.90 -1.29
N LYS A 406 -18.71 32.47 -0.49
CA LYS A 406 -18.53 31.44 0.52
C LYS A 406 -17.90 30.21 -0.15
N ARG A 407 -16.64 29.92 0.18
CA ARG A 407 -16.00 28.66 -0.15
C ARG A 407 -16.74 27.56 0.60
N SER A 408 -17.53 26.75 -0.11
CA SER A 408 -18.01 25.48 0.39
C SER A 408 -16.80 24.54 0.47
N THR A 409 -16.36 24.24 1.66
CA THR A 409 -15.51 23.09 1.96
C THR A 409 -16.21 21.84 1.40
N PRO A 410 -15.51 20.96 0.66
CA PRO A 410 -16.09 19.67 0.32
C PRO A 410 -16.31 18.90 1.63
N LEU A 411 -17.58 18.68 1.99
CA LEU A 411 -17.92 17.67 2.98
C LEU A 411 -17.45 16.34 2.40
N TYR A 412 -16.53 15.68 3.07
CA TYR A 412 -16.28 14.26 2.85
C TYR A 412 -17.58 13.54 3.19
N ASP A 413 -18.19 13.00 2.15
CA ASP A 413 -19.45 12.28 2.28
C ASP A 413 -19.17 10.96 2.99
N ILE A 414 -19.78 10.78 4.15
CA ILE A 414 -19.70 9.53 4.92
C ILE A 414 -20.27 8.40 4.05
N PRO A 415 -19.54 7.28 3.87
CA PRO A 415 -20.01 6.14 3.08
C PRO A 415 -21.45 5.73 3.43
N ALA A 416 -22.25 5.37 2.44
CA ALA A 416 -23.70 5.17 2.57
C ALA A 416 -24.09 4.09 3.63
N PHE A 417 -23.20 3.15 3.95
CA PHE A 417 -23.44 2.14 4.98
C PHE A 417 -23.36 2.68 6.42
N LEU A 418 -22.78 3.86 6.63
CA LEU A 418 -22.74 4.56 7.93
C LEU A 418 -23.95 5.49 8.13
N ARG A 419 -24.82 5.68 7.13
CA ARG A 419 -26.02 6.55 7.21
C ARG A 419 -27.27 5.83 7.67
N ARG A 420 -27.23 4.51 7.93
CA ARG A 420 -28.37 3.74 8.42
C ARG A 420 -28.09 3.22 9.81
N GLN A 421 -28.31 4.06 10.79
CA GLN A 421 -28.88 3.70 12.11
C GLN A 421 -29.68 4.88 12.63
#